data_32e638c4561fe1d48f9ac927d2790e98
#
_entry.id   32e638c4561fe1d48f9ac927d2790e98
#
_cell.length_a   1.000
_cell.length_b   1.000
_cell.length_c   1.000
_cell.angle_alpha   90.00
_cell.angle_beta   90.00
_cell.angle_gamma   90.00
#
_symmetry.space_group_name_H-M   'P 1'
#
loop_
_entity.id
_entity.type
_entity.pdbx_description
1 polymer ?
#
loop_
_entity_poly.entity_id
_entity_poly.type
_entity_poly.pdbx_seq_one_letter_code
_entity_poly.pdbx_strand_id
1 'polypeptide(L)'
;PCMFLQTRYNYTTLETGGLWRRRLGLDLTYLEDYNLPDLQQRYQRAGETLDLLMETFPYSDGETAGTILLRAHEREWRVDLDALHYRFELLERVSIPEEYVKMQTMDYDEEVKN
;
A
#
# COMPACT_ATOMS: atom_id res chain seq x y z
N PRO A 1 2.04 10.08 21.31
CA PRO A 1 1.88 9.05 20.30
C PRO A 1 1.91 9.64 18.90
N CYS A 2 2.49 8.94 17.98
CA CYS A 2 2.48 9.34 16.57
C CYS A 2 2.35 8.12 15.66
N MET A 3 1.87 8.38 14.44
CA MET A 3 1.64 7.34 13.46
C MET A 3 2.07 7.90 12.10
N PHE A 4 2.81 7.11 11.34
CA PHE A 4 3.20 7.53 10.01
C PHE A 4 3.22 6.36 9.04
N LEU A 5 3.02 6.68 7.77
CA LEU A 5 2.89 5.71 6.71
C LEU A 5 4.05 5.87 5.74
N GLN A 6 4.70 4.74 5.41
CA GLN A 6 5.80 4.73 4.46
C GLN A 6 5.52 3.73 3.36
N THR A 7 5.92 4.07 2.14
CA THR A 7 5.88 3.14 1.04
C THR A 7 7.11 2.23 1.12
N ARG A 8 6.89 0.93 1.14
CA ARG A 8 7.98 -0.04 1.13
C ARG A 8 8.37 -0.40 -0.29
N TYR A 9 7.40 -0.60 -1.16
CA TYR A 9 7.64 -0.89 -2.57
C TYR A 9 6.40 -0.58 -3.39
N ASN A 10 6.63 -0.36 -4.66
CA ASN A 10 5.58 -0.17 -5.66
C ASN A 10 5.92 -1.07 -6.83
N TYR A 11 5.07 -2.02 -7.11
CA TYR A 11 5.35 -3.09 -8.06
C TYR A 11 4.23 -3.14 -9.08
N THR A 12 4.57 -3.02 -10.36
CA THR A 12 3.58 -2.99 -11.42
C THR A 12 3.85 -4.12 -12.42
N THR A 13 2.83 -4.94 -12.68
CA THR A 13 2.93 -6.03 -13.63
C THR A 13 1.84 -5.90 -14.68
N LEU A 14 2.16 -6.29 -15.91
CA LEU A 14 1.20 -6.29 -17.00
C LEU A 14 0.34 -7.55 -16.94
N GLU A 15 -0.98 -7.36 -16.98
CA GLU A 15 -1.93 -8.46 -17.07
C GLU A 15 -2.49 -8.54 -18.47
N THR A 16 -3.24 -9.63 -18.74
CA THR A 16 -3.91 -9.84 -20.02
C THR A 16 -4.91 -8.74 -20.28
N GLY A 17 -5.04 -8.35 -21.55
CA GLY A 17 -6.03 -7.35 -21.94
C GLY A 17 -5.59 -5.91 -21.79
N GLY A 18 -4.31 -5.67 -21.59
CA GLY A 18 -3.77 -4.31 -21.48
C GLY A 18 -4.00 -3.66 -20.13
N LEU A 19 -4.38 -4.44 -19.12
CA LEU A 19 -4.53 -3.95 -17.76
C LEU A 19 -3.24 -4.17 -17.00
N TRP A 20 -2.92 -3.24 -16.12
CA TRP A 20 -1.77 -3.33 -15.24
C TRP A 20 -2.24 -3.57 -13.82
N ARG A 21 -1.54 -4.43 -13.13
CA ARG A 21 -1.76 -4.64 -11.70
C ARG A 21 -0.65 -3.95 -10.94
N ARG A 22 -1.04 -3.07 -10.06
CA ARG A 22 -0.10 -2.40 -9.16
C ARG A 22 -0.22 -3.03 -7.77
N ARG A 23 0.92 -3.38 -7.24
CA ARG A 23 1.02 -3.88 -5.87
C ARG A 23 1.81 -2.87 -5.07
N LEU A 24 1.15 -2.25 -4.10
CA LEU A 24 1.74 -1.21 -3.28
C LEU A 24 1.94 -1.74 -1.88
N GLY A 25 3.18 -1.86 -1.45
CA GLY A 25 3.53 -2.32 -0.11
C GLY A 25 3.74 -1.13 0.81
N LEU A 26 3.03 -1.14 1.93
CA LEU A 26 3.03 -0.04 2.88
C LEU A 26 3.42 -0.53 4.27
N ASP A 27 3.98 0.37 5.06
CA ASP A 27 4.31 0.14 6.46
C ASP A 27 3.70 1.28 7.26
N LEU A 28 2.74 0.93 8.10
CA LEU A 28 2.16 1.89 9.05
C LEU A 28 2.88 1.69 10.37
N THR A 29 3.61 2.71 10.78
CA THR A 29 4.39 2.68 12.02
C THR A 29 3.66 3.48 13.09
N TYR A 30 3.46 2.86 14.23
CA TYR A 30 2.79 3.48 15.37
C TYR A 30 3.75 3.52 16.55
N LEU A 31 3.93 4.73 17.11
CA LEU A 31 4.82 4.98 18.21
C LEU A 31 4.05 5.54 19.41
N GLU A 32 4.24 4.93 20.56
CA GLU A 32 3.76 5.42 21.85
C GLU A 32 4.93 5.86 22.70
N ASP A 33 4.62 6.53 23.80
CA ASP A 33 5.64 6.91 24.78
C ASP A 33 6.27 5.63 25.35
N TYR A 34 7.58 5.49 25.15
CA TYR A 34 8.30 4.29 25.57
C TYR A 34 8.40 4.14 27.09
N ASN A 35 8.04 5.17 27.85
CA ASN A 35 8.01 5.09 29.32
C ASN A 35 6.75 4.46 29.86
N LEU A 36 5.75 4.17 29.03
CA LEU A 36 4.52 3.55 29.50
C LEU A 36 4.77 2.12 29.93
N PRO A 37 4.26 1.72 31.10
CA PRO A 37 4.51 0.37 31.64
C PRO A 37 3.81 -0.74 30.87
N ASP A 38 2.74 -0.42 30.13
CA ASP A 38 1.93 -1.39 29.38
C ASP A 38 2.13 -1.25 27.87
N LEU A 39 3.32 -0.81 27.46
CA LEU A 39 3.61 -0.49 26.07
C LEU A 39 3.36 -1.67 25.11
N GLN A 40 3.82 -2.87 25.48
CA GLN A 40 3.65 -4.06 24.65
C GLN A 40 2.19 -4.41 24.47
N GLN A 41 1.39 -4.30 25.51
CA GLN A 41 -0.03 -4.57 25.46
C GLN A 41 -0.75 -3.55 24.58
N ARG A 42 -0.34 -2.29 24.66
CA ARG A 42 -0.91 -1.23 23.81
C ARG A 42 -0.63 -1.48 22.35
N TYR A 43 0.59 -1.90 22.02
CA TYR A 43 0.95 -2.21 20.65
C TYR A 43 0.19 -3.42 20.13
N GLN A 44 0.02 -4.43 20.96
CA GLN A 44 -0.72 -5.62 20.57
C GLN A 44 -2.19 -5.30 20.29
N ARG A 45 -2.81 -4.49 21.14
CA ARG A 45 -4.18 -4.03 20.92
C ARG A 45 -4.31 -3.21 19.65
N ALA A 46 -3.33 -2.35 19.40
CA ALA A 46 -3.32 -1.54 18.18
C ALA A 46 -3.22 -2.41 16.93
N GLY A 47 -2.36 -3.44 16.95
CA GLY A 47 -2.24 -4.36 15.83
C GLY A 47 -3.54 -5.11 15.55
N GLU A 48 -4.18 -5.61 16.60
CA GLU A 48 -5.47 -6.30 16.47
C GLU A 48 -6.56 -5.37 15.95
N THR A 49 -6.58 -4.12 16.43
CA THR A 49 -7.53 -3.12 15.97
C THR A 49 -7.31 -2.80 14.50
N LEU A 50 -6.05 -2.65 14.09
CA LEU A 50 -5.72 -2.39 12.70
C LEU A 50 -6.14 -3.54 11.79
N ASP A 51 -5.99 -4.79 12.24
CA ASP A 51 -6.46 -5.93 11.47
C ASP A 51 -7.96 -5.86 11.17
N LEU A 52 -8.74 -5.37 12.12
CA LEU A 52 -10.17 -5.20 11.92
C LEU A 52 -10.46 -4.02 10.99
N LEU A 53 -9.77 -2.89 11.20
CA LEU A 53 -10.02 -1.68 10.44
C LEU A 53 -9.53 -1.79 9.01
N MET A 54 -8.46 -2.52 8.77
CA MET A 54 -7.85 -2.63 7.45
C MET A 54 -8.47 -3.71 6.58
N GLU A 55 -9.43 -4.45 7.09
CA GLU A 55 -10.17 -5.41 6.27
C GLU A 55 -10.79 -4.71 5.06
N THR A 56 -11.52 -3.62 5.31
CA THR A 56 -11.99 -2.71 4.28
C THR A 56 -11.98 -1.31 4.84
N PHE A 57 -11.53 -0.35 4.05
CA PHE A 57 -11.51 1.03 4.48
C PHE A 57 -11.88 1.95 3.32
N PRO A 58 -12.49 3.12 3.61
CA PRO A 58 -12.87 4.05 2.56
C PRO A 58 -11.67 4.80 2.02
N TYR A 59 -11.70 5.04 0.72
CA TYR A 59 -10.65 5.79 0.03
C TYR A 59 -11.28 6.79 -0.93
N SER A 60 -10.75 8.00 -0.94
CA SER A 60 -11.12 9.03 -1.89
C SER A 60 -9.87 9.76 -2.34
N ASP A 61 -9.72 9.92 -3.66
CA ASP A 61 -8.57 10.65 -4.22
C ASP A 61 -8.83 12.16 -4.31
N GLY A 62 -10.05 12.59 -3.98
CA GLY A 62 -10.42 13.98 -4.07
C GLY A 62 -10.77 14.49 -5.46
N GLU A 63 -10.42 13.72 -6.49
CA GLU A 63 -10.67 14.09 -7.89
C GLU A 63 -11.88 13.36 -8.46
N THR A 64 -12.07 12.11 -8.08
CA THR A 64 -13.20 11.32 -8.52
C THR A 64 -14.39 11.51 -7.59
N ALA A 65 -15.59 11.60 -8.16
CA ALA A 65 -16.81 11.67 -7.35
C ALA A 65 -17.03 10.33 -6.67
N GLY A 66 -17.15 10.36 -5.34
CA GLY A 66 -17.48 9.18 -4.55
C GLY A 66 -16.28 8.59 -3.81
N THR A 67 -16.60 7.62 -2.99
CA THR A 67 -15.64 6.91 -2.15
C THR A 67 -15.68 5.44 -2.52
N ILE A 68 -14.52 4.84 -2.70
CA ILE A 68 -14.42 3.40 -2.93
C ILE A 68 -13.90 2.72 -1.67
N LEU A 69 -14.21 1.44 -1.52
CA LEU A 69 -13.70 0.64 -0.42
C LEU A 69 -12.47 -0.11 -0.89
N LEU A 70 -11.40 0.02 -0.14
CA LEU A 70 -10.16 -0.73 -0.37
C LEU A 70 -10.02 -1.81 0.68
N ARG A 71 -9.30 -2.85 0.31
CA ARG A 71 -8.97 -3.95 1.22
C ARG A 71 -7.46 -4.09 1.28
N ALA A 72 -6.93 -4.22 2.49
CA ALA A 72 -5.52 -4.51 2.67
C ALA A 72 -5.28 -6.01 2.52
N HIS A 73 -4.25 -6.37 1.74
CA HIS A 73 -3.84 -7.74 1.51
C HIS A 73 -2.49 -8.00 2.15
N GLU A 74 -2.16 -9.27 2.37
CA GLU A 74 -0.86 -9.67 2.93
C GLU A 74 -0.54 -8.88 4.19
N ARG A 75 -1.47 -8.87 5.12
CA ARG A 75 -1.35 -8.10 6.35
C ARG A 75 -0.47 -8.83 7.36
N GLU A 76 0.50 -8.12 7.87
CA GLU A 76 1.43 -8.62 8.87
C GLU A 76 1.76 -7.49 9.82
N TRP A 77 1.81 -7.77 11.10
CA TRP A 77 2.28 -6.78 12.05
C TRP A 77 3.19 -7.43 13.07
N ARG A 78 4.13 -6.62 13.55
CA ARG A 78 5.02 -7.06 14.60
C ARG A 78 5.38 -5.88 15.48
N VAL A 79 5.70 -6.18 16.73
CA VAL A 79 6.11 -5.19 17.70
C VAL A 79 7.62 -5.30 17.87
N ASP A 80 8.32 -4.24 17.48
CA ASP A 80 9.72 -4.08 17.81
C ASP A 80 9.81 -3.35 19.15
N LEU A 81 11.03 -3.20 19.68
CA LEU A 81 11.22 -2.62 21.00
C LEU A 81 10.50 -1.29 21.21
N ASP A 82 10.48 -0.45 20.19
CA ASP A 82 9.99 0.91 20.32
C ASP A 82 8.77 1.22 19.49
N ALA A 83 8.32 0.28 18.63
CA ALA A 83 7.29 0.60 17.65
C ALA A 83 6.49 -0.60 17.22
N LEU A 84 5.26 -0.34 16.80
CA LEU A 84 4.44 -1.31 16.08
C LEU A 84 4.58 -1.03 14.59
N HIS A 85 4.93 -2.05 13.83
CA HIS A 85 4.99 -1.99 12.37
C HIS A 85 3.87 -2.83 11.80
N TYR A 86 2.94 -2.19 11.13
CA TYR A 86 1.83 -2.85 10.45
C TYR A 86 2.06 -2.76 8.95
N ARG A 87 2.35 -3.90 8.33
CA ARG A 87 2.66 -3.98 6.90
C ARG A 87 1.52 -4.60 6.15
N PHE A 88 1.23 -4.04 4.99
CA PHE A 88 0.13 -4.54 4.17
C PHE A 88 0.35 -4.15 2.71
N GLU A 89 -0.42 -4.77 1.83
CA GLU A 89 -0.39 -4.46 0.41
C GLU A 89 -1.75 -3.98 -0.04
N LEU A 90 -1.74 -3.01 -0.94
CA LEU A 90 -2.92 -2.62 -1.70
C LEU A 90 -2.73 -3.10 -3.13
N LEU A 91 -3.77 -3.74 -3.66
CA LEU A 91 -3.78 -4.21 -5.04
C LEU A 91 -4.69 -3.30 -5.84
N GLU A 92 -4.19 -2.85 -6.97
CA GLU A 92 -4.90 -1.93 -7.83
C GLU A 92 -4.75 -2.36 -9.27
N ARG A 93 -5.85 -2.34 -10.02
CA ARG A 93 -5.82 -2.54 -11.45
C ARG A 93 -5.88 -1.19 -12.11
N VAL A 94 -4.90 -0.91 -12.93
CA VAL A 94 -4.77 0.38 -13.60
C VAL A 94 -4.84 0.16 -15.09
N SER A 95 -5.78 0.88 -15.72
CA SER A 95 -5.85 0.90 -17.18
C SER A 95 -4.91 2.00 -17.67
N ILE A 96 -3.90 1.61 -18.44
CA ILE A 96 -2.96 2.57 -18.98
C ILE A 96 -3.51 3.08 -20.31
N PRO A 97 -3.51 4.39 -20.56
CA PRO A 97 -3.96 4.93 -21.83
C PRO A 97 -3.21 4.33 -23.01
N GLU A 98 -3.93 4.05 -24.09
CA GLU A 98 -3.36 3.45 -25.28
C GLU A 98 -2.18 4.25 -25.83
N GLU A 99 -2.28 5.56 -25.79
CA GLU A 99 -1.23 6.45 -26.24
C GLU A 99 0.08 6.23 -25.49
N TYR A 100 -0.01 6.02 -24.18
CA TYR A 100 1.18 5.78 -23.35
C TYR A 100 1.84 4.45 -23.72
N VAL A 101 1.06 3.43 -23.95
CA VAL A 101 1.57 2.11 -24.35
C VAL A 101 2.27 2.20 -25.71
N LYS A 102 1.70 2.94 -26.65
CA LYS A 102 2.31 3.16 -27.96
C LYS A 102 3.65 3.87 -27.86
N MET A 103 3.75 4.87 -27.00
CA MET A 103 5.00 5.60 -26.78
C MET A 103 6.10 4.69 -26.24
N GLN A 104 5.76 3.84 -25.30
CA GLN A 104 6.72 2.89 -24.75
C GLN A 104 7.19 1.89 -25.79
N THR A 105 6.28 1.42 -26.63
CA THR A 105 6.61 0.49 -27.69
C THR A 105 7.53 1.13 -28.74
N MET A 106 7.29 2.39 -29.07
CA MET A 106 8.13 3.12 -30.00
C MET A 106 9.55 3.31 -29.48
N ASP A 107 9.67 3.66 -28.22
CA ASP A 107 10.99 3.80 -27.58
C ASP A 107 11.76 2.50 -27.59
N TYR A 108 11.07 1.40 -27.33
CA TYR A 108 11.67 0.08 -27.35
C TYR A 108 12.15 -0.31 -28.75
N ASP A 109 11.35 -0.02 -29.77
CA ASP A 109 11.71 -0.28 -31.16
C ASP A 109 12.93 0.51 -31.60
N GLU A 110 13.05 1.75 -31.17
CA GLU A 110 14.21 2.58 -31.46
C GLU A 110 15.49 1.99 -30.84
N GLU A 111 15.41 1.50 -29.62
CA GLU A 111 16.55 0.84 -28.96
C GLU A 111 17.00 -0.40 -29.71
N VAL A 112 16.04 -1.18 -30.20
CA VAL A 112 16.35 -2.42 -30.93
C VAL A 112 16.98 -2.13 -32.27
N LYS A 113 16.62 -1.04 -32.94
CA LYS A 113 17.15 -0.66 -34.26
C LYS A 113 18.55 -0.12 -34.18
N ASN A 114 18.98 0.35 -33.06
CA ASN A 114 20.31 0.90 -32.86
C ASN A 114 21.29 -0.18 -32.42
#